data_9a2c5ef899d8eb9943f9fa0a2447f2d6
#
_entry.id   9a2c5ef899d8eb9943f9fa0a2447f2d6
#
_cell.length_a   1.000
_cell.length_b   1.000
_cell.length_c   1.000
_cell.angle_alpha   90.00
_cell.angle_beta   90.00
_cell.angle_gamma   90.00
#
_symmetry.space_group_name_H-M   'P 1'
#
loop_
_entity.id
_entity.type
_entity.pdbx_description
1 polymer ?
#
loop_
_entity_poly.entity_id
_entity_poly.type
_entity_poly.pdbx_seq_one_letter_code
_entity_poly.pdbx_strand_id
1 'polypeptide(L)'
;MSERSSRWPYIRKLAWDRDRKNRAPCHICGEPIDYFLQPSTAPFSWEPDHIRPFKQAPELELDLNNIAASHMRCNRQRGNGTHDGDIGRRSRIW
;
A
#
# COMPACT_ATOMS: atom_id res chain seq x y z
N MET A 1 6.84 20.12 -1.15
CA MET A 1 6.61 19.67 -1.00
C MET A 1 6.02 19.21 -0.42
N SER A 2 5.86 18.98 -0.08
CA SER A 2 5.09 18.30 0.22
C SER A 2 4.71 18.23 1.52
N GLU A 3 3.64 18.54 1.87
CA GLU A 3 3.21 18.44 3.08
C GLU A 3 3.01 17.07 3.35
N ARG A 4 2.91 16.21 2.42
CA ARG A 4 2.76 14.85 2.67
C ARG A 4 3.85 14.37 3.55
N SER A 5 5.02 14.87 3.36
CA SER A 5 6.11 14.39 4.11
C SER A 5 5.97 14.62 5.57
N SER A 6 5.31 15.60 6.04
CA SER A 6 5.28 15.83 7.45
C SER A 6 4.17 15.04 8.14
N ARG A 7 3.06 14.74 7.46
CA ARG A 7 2.02 13.98 8.08
C ARG A 7 2.00 12.53 7.73
N TRP A 8 2.63 12.16 6.66
CA TRP A 8 2.59 10.80 6.18
C TRP A 8 3.06 9.76 7.20
N PRO A 9 4.14 9.98 7.93
CA PRO A 9 4.57 8.96 8.89
C PRO A 9 3.53 8.67 9.95
N TYR A 10 2.80 9.69 10.37
CA TYR A 10 1.79 9.53 11.39
C TYR A 10 0.61 8.72 10.82
N ILE A 11 0.16 9.05 9.62
CA ILE A 11 -0.95 8.35 9.01
C ILE A 11 -0.56 6.91 8.71
N ARG A 12 0.69 6.71 8.27
CA ARG A 12 1.16 5.38 7.97
C ARG A 12 1.16 4.52 9.23
N LYS A 13 1.52 5.10 10.35
CA LYS A 13 1.53 4.35 11.58
C LYS A 13 0.12 4.00 12.02
N LEU A 14 -0.84 4.88 11.82
CA LEU A 14 -2.21 4.59 12.18
C LEU A 14 -2.72 3.42 11.31
N ALA A 15 -2.35 3.40 10.04
CA ALA A 15 -2.77 2.33 9.16
C ALA A 15 -2.13 1.01 9.58
N TRP A 16 -0.85 1.06 9.96
CA TRP A 16 -0.14 -0.12 10.40
C TRP A 16 -0.81 -0.69 11.66
N ASP A 17 -1.09 0.16 12.64
CA ASP A 17 -1.68 -0.31 13.88
C ASP A 17 -3.08 -0.89 13.64
N ARG A 18 -3.86 -0.25 12.77
CA ARG A 18 -5.19 -0.72 12.45
C ARG A 18 -5.14 -2.09 11.79
N ASP A 19 -4.28 -2.23 10.77
CA ASP A 19 -4.23 -3.45 9.99
C ASP A 19 -3.61 -4.59 10.78
N ARG A 20 -2.61 -4.31 11.60
CA ARG A 20 -1.99 -5.33 12.40
C ARG A 20 -2.98 -5.87 13.43
N LYS A 21 -3.73 -4.97 14.06
CA LYS A 21 -4.67 -5.38 15.05
C LYS A 21 -5.76 -6.25 14.43
N ASN A 22 -6.19 -5.92 13.25
CA ASN A 22 -7.25 -6.67 12.58
C ASN A 22 -6.72 -7.81 11.74
N ARG A 23 -5.42 -7.95 11.64
CA ARG A 23 -4.80 -8.96 10.80
C ARG A 23 -5.38 -8.90 9.39
N ALA A 24 -5.44 -7.68 8.87
CA ALA A 24 -6.03 -7.47 7.55
C ALA A 24 -5.22 -8.18 6.49
N PRO A 25 -5.84 -8.83 5.53
CA PRO A 25 -5.11 -9.49 4.46
C PRO A 25 -4.73 -8.50 3.38
N CYS A 26 -3.86 -8.91 2.49
CA CYS A 26 -3.46 -8.07 1.38
C CYS A 26 -4.67 -7.82 0.49
N HIS A 27 -5.00 -6.56 0.21
CA HIS A 27 -6.18 -6.28 -0.59
C HIS A 27 -5.93 -6.53 -2.07
N ILE A 28 -4.70 -6.76 -2.46
CA ILE A 28 -4.38 -7.04 -3.86
C ILE A 28 -4.49 -8.54 -4.16
N CYS A 29 -3.86 -9.38 -3.37
CA CYS A 29 -3.90 -10.81 -3.63
C CYS A 29 -4.80 -11.60 -2.69
N GLY A 30 -5.23 -11.01 -1.59
CA GLY A 30 -6.14 -11.68 -0.68
C GLY A 30 -5.48 -12.59 0.35
N GLU A 31 -4.18 -12.76 0.28
CA GLU A 31 -3.51 -13.67 1.21
C GLU A 31 -3.08 -12.97 2.48
N PRO A 32 -2.86 -13.72 3.55
CA PRO A 32 -2.48 -13.11 4.83
C PRO A 32 -1.15 -12.39 4.73
N ILE A 33 -1.02 -11.33 5.51
CA ILE A 33 0.22 -10.58 5.57
C ILE A 33 0.95 -10.99 6.84
N ASP A 34 2.27 -11.07 6.77
CA ASP A 34 3.07 -11.45 7.92
C ASP A 34 3.32 -10.23 8.79
N TYR A 35 2.50 -10.05 9.81
CA TYR A 35 2.59 -8.90 10.68
C TYR A 35 3.69 -9.03 11.74
N PHE A 36 4.45 -10.12 11.71
CA PHE A 36 5.58 -10.23 12.61
C PHE A 36 6.79 -9.55 11.98
N LEU A 37 6.73 -9.24 10.68
CA LEU A 37 7.83 -8.55 10.03
C LEU A 37 7.61 -7.06 10.13
N GLN A 38 8.70 -6.31 10.13
CA GLN A 38 8.58 -4.86 10.13
C GLN A 38 8.04 -4.41 8.79
N PRO A 39 7.27 -3.31 8.76
CA PRO A 39 6.70 -2.83 7.52
C PRO A 39 7.75 -2.56 6.45
N SER A 40 7.45 -2.94 5.25
CA SER A 40 8.27 -2.64 4.07
C SER A 40 9.70 -3.17 4.16
N THR A 41 9.87 -4.33 4.77
CA THR A 41 11.22 -4.89 4.88
C THR A 41 11.39 -6.22 4.14
N ALA A 42 10.31 -6.84 3.72
CA ALA A 42 10.39 -8.13 3.04
C ALA A 42 9.18 -8.31 2.14
N PRO A 43 9.25 -9.21 1.19
CA PRO A 43 8.17 -9.35 0.20
C PRO A 43 6.79 -9.56 0.82
N PHE A 44 6.70 -10.29 1.92
CA PHE A 44 5.41 -10.54 2.52
C PHE A 44 5.09 -9.67 3.71
N SER A 45 5.89 -8.62 3.93
CA SER A 45 5.60 -7.69 5.01
C SER A 45 4.52 -6.71 4.59
N TRP A 46 3.92 -6.06 5.58
CA TRP A 46 2.88 -5.08 5.31
C TRP A 46 3.46 -3.82 4.67
N GLU A 47 2.72 -3.27 3.74
CA GLU A 47 3.07 -1.99 3.17
C GLU A 47 1.76 -1.27 2.85
N PRO A 48 1.65 0.02 3.15
CA PRO A 48 0.41 0.74 2.90
C PRO A 48 0.24 1.02 1.42
N ASP A 49 -0.97 0.87 0.92
CA ASP A 49 -1.25 1.10 -0.48
C ASP A 49 -2.42 2.06 -0.60
N HIS A 50 -2.26 3.11 -1.39
CA HIS A 50 -3.36 4.04 -1.62
C HIS A 50 -4.29 3.42 -2.65
N ILE A 51 -5.55 3.22 -2.28
CA ILE A 51 -6.51 2.61 -3.17
C ILE A 51 -6.67 3.49 -4.39
N ARG A 52 -6.80 4.79 -4.19
CA ARG A 52 -6.80 5.71 -5.31
C ARG A 52 -5.51 6.48 -5.26
N PRO A 53 -4.74 6.50 -6.33
CA PRO A 53 -3.44 7.19 -6.33
C PRO A 53 -3.60 8.66 -5.99
N PHE A 54 -2.69 9.20 -5.19
CA PHE A 54 -2.83 10.58 -4.81
C PHE A 54 -2.63 11.51 -6.00
N LYS A 55 -2.10 11.02 -7.11
CA LYS A 55 -1.99 11.86 -8.26
C LYS A 55 -3.37 12.14 -8.80
N GLN A 56 -4.30 11.20 -8.68
CA GLN A 56 -5.64 11.40 -9.18
C GLN A 56 -6.53 12.02 -8.13
N ALA A 57 -6.26 11.77 -6.89
CA ALA A 57 -7.09 12.27 -5.80
C ALA A 57 -6.20 12.74 -4.66
N PRO A 58 -5.54 13.88 -4.83
CA PRO A 58 -4.62 14.37 -3.81
C PRO A 58 -5.25 14.52 -2.43
N GLU A 59 -6.51 14.83 -2.38
CA GLU A 59 -7.15 15.03 -1.11
C GLU A 59 -7.27 13.73 -0.34
N LEU A 60 -7.08 12.58 -0.97
CA LEU A 60 -7.15 11.31 -0.29
C LEU A 60 -5.80 10.77 0.13
N GLU A 61 -4.74 11.51 -0.12
CA GLU A 61 -3.42 11.04 0.20
C GLU A 61 -3.26 10.67 1.68
N LEU A 62 -3.80 11.47 2.56
CA LEU A 62 -3.69 11.21 3.98
C LEU A 62 -4.98 10.68 4.59
N ASP A 63 -5.90 10.19 3.76
CA ASP A 63 -7.17 9.69 4.26
C ASP A 63 -7.00 8.21 4.59
N LEU A 64 -7.12 7.87 5.86
CA LEU A 64 -6.94 6.51 6.30
C LEU A 64 -7.87 5.54 5.58
N ASN A 65 -9.04 5.98 5.19
CA ASN A 65 -9.96 5.11 4.48
C ASN A 65 -9.51 4.82 3.05
N ASN A 66 -8.53 5.55 2.55
CA ASN A 66 -8.00 5.32 1.22
C ASN A 66 -6.71 4.51 1.30
N ILE A 67 -6.33 4.04 2.49
CA ILE A 67 -5.10 3.27 2.65
C ILE A 67 -5.47 1.85 3.02
N ALA A 68 -5.01 0.90 2.25
CA ALA A 68 -5.33 -0.50 2.46
C ALA A 68 -4.07 -1.30 2.69
N ALA A 69 -4.22 -2.44 3.35
CA ALA A 69 -3.08 -3.31 3.64
C ALA A 69 -2.66 -4.04 2.37
N SER A 70 -1.38 -4.19 2.17
CA SER A 70 -0.89 -4.97 1.04
C SER A 70 0.43 -5.59 1.41
N HIS A 71 0.86 -6.62 0.68
CA HIS A 71 2.20 -7.12 0.80
C HIS A 71 3.11 -6.14 0.09
N MET A 72 4.30 -5.93 0.61
CA MET A 72 5.27 -5.07 -0.05
C MET A 72 5.46 -5.53 -1.49
N ARG A 73 5.57 -6.84 -1.69
CA ARG A 73 5.76 -7.37 -3.02
C ARG A 73 4.60 -7.02 -3.95
N CYS A 74 3.37 -7.20 -3.51
CA CYS A 74 2.22 -6.93 -4.35
C CYS A 74 2.08 -5.45 -4.65
N ASN A 75 2.32 -4.62 -3.65
CA ASN A 75 2.21 -3.19 -3.85
C ASN A 75 3.23 -2.68 -4.85
N ARG A 76 4.45 -3.14 -4.75
CA ARG A 76 5.49 -2.66 -5.64
C ARG A 76 5.35 -3.21 -7.05
N GLN A 77 4.86 -4.44 -7.17
CA GLN A 77 4.62 -4.96 -8.46
C GLN A 77 3.52 -4.21 -9.16
N ARG A 78 2.44 -3.91 -8.45
CA ARG A 78 1.35 -3.21 -9.05
C ARG A 78 1.76 -1.79 -9.41
N GLY A 79 2.50 -1.15 -8.54
CA GLY A 79 2.92 0.19 -8.81
C GLY A 79 3.79 0.30 -10.03
N ASN A 80 4.70 -0.61 -10.15
CA ASN A 80 5.55 -0.57 -11.30
C ASN A 80 4.78 -0.88 -12.54
N GLY A 81 3.87 -1.77 -12.46
CA GLY A 81 3.12 -2.11 -13.61
C GLY A 81 2.27 -1.00 -14.06
N THR A 82 1.74 -0.28 -13.13
CA THR A 82 0.89 0.65 -13.56
C THR A 82 1.57 1.70 -14.20
N HIS A 83 2.78 1.98 -13.81
CA HIS A 83 3.28 3.01 -14.32
C HIS A 83 3.66 2.88 -15.65
N ASP A 84 3.78 1.85 -16.14
CA ASP A 84 4.20 1.69 -17.36
C ASP A 84 3.16 1.55 -18.17
N GLY A 85 2.17 1.53 -17.79
CA GLY A 85 1.13 1.39 -18.52
C GLY A 85 1.37 0.44 -19.48
N ASP A 86 2.15 0.51 -20.04
CA ASP A 86 2.38 -0.28 -21.04
C ASP A 86 2.44 -1.47 -20.73
N ILE A 87 2.74 -1.57 -19.87
CA ILE A 87 2.85 -2.65 -19.56
C ILE A 87 1.81 -3.18 -19.25
N GLY A 88 0.94 -2.68 -19.24
CA GLY A 88 -0.15 -3.27 -18.89
C GLY A 88 -0.06 -4.67 -19.07
N ARG A 89 0.53 -5.09 -19.97
CA ARG A 89 0.56 -6.38 -20.20
C ARG A 89 0.94 -7.10 -19.12
N ARG A 90 1.71 -6.67 -18.39
CA ARG A 90 2.15 -7.39 -17.45
C ARG A 90 1.29 -7.46 -16.41
N SER A 91 0.46 -6.69 -16.30
CA SER A 91 -0.27 -6.72 -15.20
C SER A 91 -0.93 -7.97 -15.07
N ARG A 92 -1.11 -8.62 -16.03
CA ARG A 92 -1.78 -9.76 -15.92
C ARG A 92 -1.09 -10.65 -15.19
N ILE A 93 -0.03 -10.43 -14.90
CA ILE A 93 0.70 -11.26 -14.26
C ILE A 93 0.21 -11.47 -12.98
N TRP A 94 -0.50 -10.78 -12.40
CA TRP A 94 -0.89 -11.12 -11.16
C TRP A 94 -1.81 -11.92 -11.11
#